data_d3e70eef98e16210ca189e7ca92e4841
#
_entry.id   d3e70eef98e16210ca189e7ca92e4841
#
_cell.length_a   1.000
_cell.length_b   1.000
_cell.length_c   1.000
_cell.angle_alpha   90.00
_cell.angle_beta   90.00
_cell.angle_gamma   90.00
#
_symmetry.space_group_name_H-M   'P 1'
#
loop_
_entity.id
_entity.type
_entity.pdbx_description
1 polymer ?
#
loop_
_entity_poly.entity_id
_entity_poly.type
_entity_poly.pdbx_seq_one_letter_code
_entity_poly.pdbx_strand_id
1 'polypeptide(L)'
;RGWSELSQSLSNTMSNYPQHTLLTEDRKTTASLLYGLREQSYPIKIWDYDGEPDHHYELTAKYAPKKEDRIILAAKWETPHQILTNFSFVERLEPLQVNIGKNTYRTIHLFELRDYRED
;
A
#
# COMPACT_ATOMS: atom_id res chain seq x y z
N ARG A 1 -11.38 -4.82 12.36
CA ARG A 1 -11.91 -3.67 13.07
C ARG A 1 -11.02 -2.45 12.82
N GLY A 2 -11.64 -1.31 12.60
CA GLY A 2 -10.91 -0.10 12.28
C GLY A 2 -10.53 0.04 10.82
N TRP A 3 -10.85 -0.94 10.00
CA TRP A 3 -10.47 -0.91 8.59
C TRP A 3 -11.25 0.14 7.80
N SER A 4 -12.49 0.41 8.22
CA SER A 4 -13.29 1.43 7.56
C SER A 4 -12.65 2.80 7.74
N GLU A 5 -12.25 3.12 8.97
CA GLU A 5 -11.59 4.39 9.27
C GLU A 5 -10.23 4.50 8.57
N LEU A 6 -9.47 3.40 8.56
CA LEU A 6 -8.17 3.40 7.89
C LEU A 6 -8.32 3.59 6.40
N SER A 7 -9.31 2.92 5.79
CA SER A 7 -9.57 3.07 4.36
C SER A 7 -9.95 4.50 4.02
N GLN A 8 -10.77 5.12 4.85
CA GLN A 8 -11.16 6.51 4.63
C GLN A 8 -9.94 7.43 4.74
N SER A 9 -9.12 7.23 5.75
CA SER A 9 -7.91 8.03 5.93
C SER A 9 -6.94 7.83 4.77
N LEU A 10 -6.80 6.60 4.30
CA LEU A 10 -5.94 6.31 3.15
C LEU A 10 -6.47 6.99 1.90
N SER A 11 -7.78 6.96 1.70
CA SER A 11 -8.39 7.64 0.57
C SER A 11 -8.11 9.13 0.62
N ASN A 12 -8.17 9.73 1.81
CA ASN A 12 -7.84 11.14 1.97
C ASN A 12 -6.39 11.42 1.61
N THR A 13 -5.48 10.55 2.03
CA THR A 13 -4.07 10.69 1.67
C THR A 13 -3.89 10.59 0.16
N MET A 14 -4.52 9.57 -0.46
CA MET A 14 -4.40 9.35 -1.90
C MET A 14 -4.91 10.54 -2.71
N SER A 15 -5.84 11.31 -2.17
CA SER A 15 -6.35 12.49 -2.86
C SER A 15 -5.26 13.54 -3.11
N ASN A 16 -4.18 13.49 -2.35
CA ASN A 16 -3.03 14.38 -2.55
C ASN A 16 -2.02 13.81 -3.56
N TYR A 17 -2.27 12.60 -4.04
CA TYR A 17 -1.36 11.90 -4.96
C TYR A 17 -2.18 11.31 -6.11
N PRO A 18 -2.80 12.16 -6.94
CA PRO A 18 -3.83 11.69 -7.88
C PRO A 18 -3.31 10.76 -8.98
N GLN A 19 -2.00 10.74 -9.23
CA GLN A 19 -1.46 9.89 -10.28
C GLN A 19 -0.64 8.73 -9.75
N HIS A 20 -0.77 8.46 -8.46
CA HIS A 20 -0.02 7.38 -7.83
C HIS A 20 -0.83 6.09 -7.81
N THR A 21 -0.11 4.98 -7.86
CA THR A 21 -0.67 3.65 -7.66
C THR A 21 -0.55 3.30 -6.18
N LEU A 22 -1.58 2.71 -5.61
CA LEU A 22 -1.51 2.20 -4.25
C LEU A 22 -0.88 0.81 -4.30
N LEU A 23 0.19 0.63 -3.54
CA LEU A 23 0.91 -0.64 -3.45
C LEU A 23 0.76 -1.18 -2.04
N THR A 24 0.39 -2.44 -1.94
CA THR A 24 0.29 -3.13 -0.66
C THR A 24 1.25 -4.31 -0.64
N GLU A 25 1.50 -4.88 0.53
CA GLU A 25 2.55 -5.89 0.64
C GLU A 25 2.07 -7.23 1.16
N ASP A 26 0.91 -7.31 1.80
CA ASP A 26 0.44 -8.57 2.35
C ASP A 26 -1.05 -8.76 2.07
N ARG A 27 -1.46 -10.04 2.12
CA ARG A 27 -2.81 -10.42 1.75
C ARG A 27 -3.89 -9.83 2.64
N LYS A 28 -3.65 -9.89 3.94
CA LYS A 28 -4.68 -9.48 4.89
C LYS A 28 -4.96 -8.00 4.78
N THR A 29 -3.91 -7.19 4.76
CA THR A 29 -4.06 -5.75 4.61
C THR A 29 -4.67 -5.40 3.27
N THR A 30 -4.21 -6.07 2.20
CA THR A 30 -4.74 -5.84 0.86
C THR A 30 -6.23 -6.10 0.81
N ALA A 31 -6.66 -7.27 1.29
CA ALA A 31 -8.07 -7.63 1.24
C ALA A 31 -8.93 -6.66 2.04
N SER A 32 -8.45 -6.27 3.21
CA SER A 32 -9.19 -5.35 4.06
C SER A 32 -9.33 -3.97 3.44
N LEU A 33 -8.26 -3.48 2.84
CA LEU A 33 -8.28 -2.17 2.19
C LEU A 33 -9.10 -2.19 0.90
N LEU A 34 -9.01 -3.29 0.13
CA LEU A 34 -9.77 -3.39 -1.12
C LEU A 34 -11.26 -3.21 -0.89
N TYR A 35 -11.78 -3.83 0.15
CA TYR A 35 -13.20 -3.67 0.43
C TYR A 35 -13.55 -2.22 0.73
N GLY A 36 -12.76 -1.56 1.57
CA GLY A 36 -13.00 -0.17 1.93
C GLY A 36 -12.78 0.83 0.80
N LEU A 37 -11.97 0.44 -0.18
CA LEU A 37 -11.60 1.33 -1.29
C LEU A 37 -12.26 0.92 -2.61
N ARG A 38 -13.27 0.08 -2.56
CA ARG A 38 -13.85 -0.53 -3.76
C ARG A 38 -14.44 0.46 -4.75
N GLU A 39 -14.75 1.67 -4.30
CA GLU A 39 -15.32 2.68 -5.19
C GLU A 39 -14.30 3.72 -5.66
N GLN A 40 -13.04 3.50 -5.34
CA GLN A 40 -11.99 4.44 -5.75
C GLN A 40 -11.49 4.08 -7.14
N SER A 41 -10.94 5.07 -7.83
CA SER A 41 -10.56 4.91 -9.23
C SER A 41 -9.07 4.70 -9.45
N TYR A 42 -8.25 4.83 -8.43
CA TYR A 42 -6.81 4.62 -8.62
C TYR A 42 -6.47 3.13 -8.60
N PRO A 43 -5.38 2.75 -9.28
CA PRO A 43 -5.00 1.34 -9.30
C PRO A 43 -4.44 0.87 -7.97
N ILE A 44 -4.76 -0.37 -7.62
CA ILE A 44 -4.27 -1.01 -6.40
C ILE A 44 -3.51 -2.26 -6.80
N LYS A 45 -2.23 -2.35 -6.41
CA LYS A 45 -1.36 -3.47 -6.76
C LYS A 45 -0.78 -4.09 -5.50
N ILE A 46 -0.35 -5.33 -5.59
CA ILE A 46 0.29 -6.01 -4.48
C ILE A 46 1.73 -6.36 -4.84
N TRP A 47 2.65 -6.19 -3.89
CA TRP A 47 4.05 -6.54 -4.07
C TRP A 47 4.21 -8.04 -4.06
N ASP A 48 4.98 -8.55 -5.00
CA ASP A 48 5.21 -9.98 -5.15
C ASP A 48 6.59 -10.32 -4.58
N TYR A 49 6.60 -10.84 -3.35
CA TYR A 49 7.84 -11.14 -2.65
C TYR A 49 8.59 -12.33 -3.24
N ASP A 50 7.88 -13.31 -3.72
CA ASP A 50 8.49 -14.60 -4.08
C ASP A 50 8.36 -14.96 -5.56
N GLY A 51 7.72 -14.13 -6.34
CA GLY A 51 7.54 -14.39 -7.76
C GLY A 51 6.56 -15.51 -8.08
N GLU A 52 5.87 -16.04 -7.08
CA GLU A 52 4.93 -17.12 -7.32
C GLU A 52 3.54 -16.59 -7.64
N PRO A 53 2.82 -17.26 -8.55
CA PRO A 53 1.45 -16.85 -8.82
C PRO A 53 0.59 -16.99 -7.58
N ASP A 54 -0.24 -16.00 -7.36
CA ASP A 54 -1.17 -16.02 -6.25
C ASP A 54 -2.57 -16.17 -6.81
N HIS A 55 -3.13 -17.35 -6.66
CA HIS A 55 -4.43 -17.67 -7.23
C HIS A 55 -5.59 -17.11 -6.45
N HIS A 56 -5.33 -16.44 -5.35
CA HIS A 56 -6.39 -15.96 -4.48
C HIS A 56 -6.75 -14.49 -4.72
N TYR A 57 -6.03 -13.81 -5.59
CA TYR A 57 -6.22 -12.37 -5.80
C TYR A 57 -6.65 -12.06 -7.21
N GLU A 58 -7.89 -12.42 -7.51
CA GLU A 58 -8.45 -12.04 -8.80
C GLU A 58 -8.73 -10.55 -8.89
N LEU A 59 -8.90 -9.90 -7.73
CA LEU A 59 -9.28 -8.49 -7.68
C LEU A 59 -8.09 -7.53 -7.65
N THR A 60 -6.89 -8.05 -7.39
CA THR A 60 -5.70 -7.21 -7.27
C THR A 60 -4.60 -7.77 -8.14
N ALA A 61 -4.10 -6.96 -9.07
CA ALA A 61 -3.01 -7.37 -9.93
C ALA A 61 -1.69 -7.25 -9.17
N LYS A 62 -0.76 -8.14 -9.51
CA LYS A 62 0.59 -8.01 -9.01
C LYS A 62 1.24 -6.76 -9.57
N TYR A 63 2.07 -6.16 -8.76
CA TYR A 63 2.79 -4.98 -9.19
C TYR A 63 3.85 -5.37 -10.23
N ALA A 64 3.74 -4.78 -11.41
CA ALA A 64 4.73 -4.94 -12.47
C ALA A 64 5.51 -3.63 -12.55
N PRO A 65 6.70 -3.56 -11.95
CA PRO A 65 7.39 -2.29 -11.77
C PRO A 65 7.89 -1.68 -13.07
N LYS A 66 7.78 -0.36 -13.15
CA LYS A 66 8.35 0.43 -14.23
C LYS A 66 9.06 1.62 -13.62
N LYS A 67 10.08 2.09 -14.30
CA LYS A 67 10.91 3.15 -13.76
C LYS A 67 10.13 4.44 -13.46
N GLU A 68 9.16 4.75 -14.30
CA GLU A 68 8.39 5.99 -14.17
C GLU A 68 7.25 5.93 -13.17
N ASP A 69 7.06 4.80 -12.51
CA ASP A 69 5.96 4.63 -11.57
C ASP A 69 6.07 5.56 -10.37
N ARG A 70 4.90 6.01 -9.91
CA ARG A 70 4.75 6.75 -8.67
C ARG A 70 3.84 5.96 -7.77
N ILE A 71 4.31 5.69 -6.57
CA ILE A 71 3.70 4.71 -5.68
C ILE A 71 3.43 5.32 -4.32
N ILE A 72 2.27 5.01 -3.75
CA ILE A 72 2.05 5.12 -2.32
C ILE A 72 2.02 3.70 -1.79
N LEU A 73 3.00 3.37 -0.95
CA LEU A 73 3.07 2.06 -0.31
C LEU A 73 2.35 2.10 1.02
N ALA A 74 1.41 1.19 1.21
CA ALA A 74 0.72 1.01 2.48
C ALA A 74 1.26 -0.27 3.10
N ALA A 75 2.04 -0.13 4.17
CA ALA A 75 2.79 -1.22 4.75
C ALA A 75 2.35 -1.51 6.16
N LYS A 76 2.32 -2.79 6.50
CA LYS A 76 2.07 -3.25 7.85
C LYS A 76 3.27 -2.97 8.76
N TRP A 77 4.47 -3.05 8.21
CA TRP A 77 5.71 -2.90 8.97
C TRP A 77 6.26 -1.51 8.84
N GLU A 78 6.97 -1.08 9.87
CA GLU A 78 7.53 0.26 9.91
C GLU A 78 8.62 0.46 8.86
N THR A 79 9.38 -0.58 8.54
CA THR A 79 10.46 -0.47 7.57
C THR A 79 10.48 -1.71 6.67
N PRO A 80 9.69 -1.71 5.58
CA PRO A 80 9.67 -2.83 4.65
C PRO A 80 10.86 -2.78 3.69
N HIS A 81 12.02 -3.18 4.18
CA HIS A 81 13.29 -3.05 3.46
C HIS A 81 13.28 -3.67 2.07
N GLN A 82 12.68 -4.85 1.92
CA GLN A 82 12.70 -5.54 0.63
C GLN A 82 12.03 -4.73 -0.47
N ILE A 83 11.05 -3.94 -0.09
CA ILE A 83 10.38 -3.09 -1.08
C ILE A 83 11.14 -1.78 -1.25
N LEU A 84 11.50 -1.14 -0.15
CA LEU A 84 12.10 0.19 -0.18
C LEU A 84 13.41 0.22 -0.96
N THR A 85 14.19 -0.85 -0.89
CA THR A 85 15.49 -0.89 -1.56
C THR A 85 15.37 -0.92 -3.08
N ASN A 86 14.19 -1.16 -3.60
CA ASN A 86 13.98 -1.20 -5.05
C ASN A 86 13.68 0.17 -5.65
N PHE A 87 13.66 1.21 -4.85
CA PHE A 87 13.31 2.54 -5.33
C PHE A 87 14.41 3.53 -4.96
N SER A 88 14.73 4.43 -5.88
CA SER A 88 15.73 5.46 -5.61
C SER A 88 15.19 6.59 -4.77
N PHE A 89 13.89 6.86 -4.85
CA PHE A 89 13.24 7.89 -4.05
C PHE A 89 12.31 7.22 -3.06
N VAL A 90 12.52 7.47 -1.77
CA VAL A 90 11.69 6.93 -0.70
C VAL A 90 11.43 8.04 0.31
N GLU A 91 10.17 8.36 0.54
CA GLU A 91 9.79 9.33 1.55
C GLU A 91 8.77 8.70 2.48
N ARG A 92 9.08 8.71 3.78
CA ARG A 92 8.13 8.25 4.79
C ARG A 92 7.06 9.32 5.00
N LEU A 93 5.81 8.92 4.88
CA LEU A 93 4.68 9.82 5.13
C LEU A 93 4.14 9.59 6.53
N GLU A 94 3.19 10.44 6.91
CA GLU A 94 2.50 10.30 8.19
C GLU A 94 1.76 8.97 8.21
N PRO A 95 1.99 8.12 9.23
CA PRO A 95 1.28 6.84 9.28
C PRO A 95 -0.19 7.04 9.63
N LEU A 96 -1.00 6.08 9.22
CA LEU A 96 -2.41 6.04 9.56
C LEU A 96 -2.60 5.15 10.77
N GLN A 97 -3.39 5.61 11.73
CA GLN A 97 -3.56 4.86 12.96
C GLN A 97 -4.99 4.99 13.44
N VAL A 98 -5.56 3.89 13.92
CA VAL A 98 -6.89 3.88 14.49
C VAL A 98 -6.88 3.05 15.77
N ASN A 99 -7.62 3.51 16.76
CA ASN A 99 -7.79 2.76 18.00
C ASN A 99 -8.83 1.66 17.78
N ILE A 100 -8.45 0.41 18.05
CA ILE A 100 -9.34 -0.73 17.85
C ILE A 100 -9.69 -1.45 19.15
N GLY A 101 -9.32 -0.87 20.29
CA GLY A 101 -9.61 -1.43 21.59
C GLY A 101 -8.90 -0.65 22.66
N LYS A 102 -8.93 -1.15 23.88
CA LYS A 102 -8.25 -0.50 24.98
C LYS A 102 -6.75 -0.45 24.72
N ASN A 103 -6.22 0.74 24.49
CA ASN A 103 -4.78 0.94 24.26
C ASN A 103 -4.22 0.09 23.14
N THR A 104 -5.08 -0.32 22.20
CA THR A 104 -4.66 -1.12 21.05
C THR A 104 -4.92 -0.32 19.79
N TYR A 105 -3.92 -0.27 18.92
CA TYR A 105 -4.00 0.51 17.71
C TYR A 105 -3.67 -0.34 16.49
N ARG A 106 -4.31 -0.03 15.39
CA ARG A 106 -3.95 -0.57 14.09
C ARG A 106 -3.26 0.54 13.32
N THR A 107 -2.07 0.26 12.82
CA THR A 107 -1.26 1.26 12.15
C THR A 107 -0.91 0.79 10.75
N ILE A 108 -1.01 1.70 9.80
CA ILE A 108 -0.51 1.48 8.44
C ILE A 108 0.54 2.52 8.16
N HIS A 109 1.73 2.06 7.81
CA HIS A 109 2.85 2.93 7.51
C HIS A 109 2.81 3.28 6.03
N LEU A 110 3.02 4.54 5.72
CA LEU A 110 2.90 5.03 4.35
C LEU A 110 4.22 5.58 3.85
N PHE A 111 4.50 5.30 2.59
CA PHE A 111 5.70 5.78 1.92
C PHE A 111 5.34 6.24 0.53
N GLU A 112 5.96 7.33 0.08
CA GLU A 112 5.93 7.68 -1.33
C GLU A 112 7.19 7.14 -1.98
N LEU A 113 7.05 6.38 -3.07
CA LEU A 113 8.15 5.73 -3.76
C LEU A 113 8.17 6.15 -5.21
N ARG A 114 9.37 6.43 -5.72
CA ARG A 114 9.57 6.76 -7.13
C ARG A 114 10.88 6.17 -7.62
N ASP A 115 11.02 6.12 -8.92
CA ASP A 115 12.28 5.73 -9.58
C ASP A 115 12.68 4.32 -9.22
N TYR A 116 11.85 3.38 -9.67
CA TYR A 116 12.14 1.97 -9.50
C TYR A 116 13.48 1.63 -10.15
N ARG A 117 14.29 0.87 -9.44
CA ARG A 117 15.60 0.45 -9.92
C ARG A 117 15.49 -0.86 -10.69
N GLU A 118 15.96 -0.83 -11.92
CA GLU A 118 15.91 -2.00 -12.79
C GLU A 118 17.28 -2.66 -12.86
N ASP A 119 17.81 -3.07 -11.78
CA ASP A 119 19.13 -3.71 -11.78
C ASP A 119 19.08 -5.16 -12.18
#